data_1bc4bf84cb50eb9965341fadd304aaf9
#
_entry.id   1bc4bf84cb50eb9965341fadd304aaf9
#
_cell.length_a   1.000
_cell.length_b   1.000
_cell.length_c   1.000
_cell.angle_alpha   90.00
_cell.angle_beta   90.00
_cell.angle_gamma   90.00
#
_symmetry.space_group_name_H-M   'P 1'
#
loop_
_entity.id
_entity.type
_entity.pdbx_description
1 polymer ?
#
loop_
_entity_poly.entity_id
_entity_poly.type
_entity_poly.pdbx_seq_one_letter_code
_entity_poly.pdbx_strand_id
1 'polypeptide(L)'
;NRQDHAHRIVQAVGAANVKVQMDLFHCQIVEGDLSSKIAQYLPTGHVGHFQIAEVPHRHEPGTGEVNWPHIFQTIDKVAAECGWDGWIGCEYNPADTSSGGTSRGLGWARPYL
;
A
#
# COMPACT_ATOMS: atom_id res chain seq x y z
N ASN A 1 7.17 -1.90 14.26
CA ASN A 1 6.17 -1.36 13.33
C ASN A 1 6.77 -0.41 12.27
N ARG A 2 8.05 -0.61 11.89
CA ARG A 2 8.72 0.18 10.86
C ARG A 2 9.09 -0.72 9.70
N GLN A 3 9.16 -0.17 8.48
CA GLN A 3 9.49 -0.93 7.27
C GLN A 3 10.88 -1.57 7.35
N ASP A 4 11.87 -0.83 7.84
CA ASP A 4 13.24 -1.35 8.02
C ASP A 4 13.29 -2.58 8.94
N HIS A 5 12.47 -2.62 9.99
CA HIS A 5 12.39 -3.75 10.91
C HIS A 5 11.76 -4.98 10.22
N ALA A 6 10.64 -4.80 9.53
CA ALA A 6 9.97 -5.87 8.80
C ALA A 6 10.90 -6.51 7.75
N HIS A 7 11.61 -5.69 6.98
CA HIS A 7 12.54 -6.16 5.96
C HIS A 7 13.74 -6.91 6.55
N ARG A 8 14.28 -6.46 7.69
CA ARG A 8 15.34 -7.21 8.40
C ARG A 8 14.87 -8.57 8.87
N ILE A 9 13.62 -8.70 9.33
CA ILE A 9 13.05 -9.99 9.73
C ILE A 9 12.97 -10.93 8.52
N VAL A 10 12.43 -10.47 7.39
CA VAL A 10 12.33 -11.27 6.17
C VAL A 10 13.71 -11.72 5.69
N GLN A 11 14.70 -10.82 5.69
CA GLN A 11 16.09 -11.15 5.39
C GLN A 11 16.67 -12.22 6.33
N ALA A 12 16.44 -12.08 7.64
CA ALA A 12 16.93 -13.02 8.63
C ALA A 12 16.29 -14.41 8.48
N VAL A 13 15.02 -14.47 8.11
CA VAL A 13 14.31 -15.73 7.81
C VAL A 13 14.89 -16.41 6.58
N GLY A 14 15.24 -15.67 5.53
CA GLY A 14 15.88 -16.15 4.31
C GLY A 14 15.02 -17.09 3.45
N ALA A 15 13.73 -17.22 3.74
CA ALA A 15 12.81 -18.06 2.97
C ALA A 15 12.16 -17.25 1.84
N ALA A 16 12.23 -17.76 0.61
CA ALA A 16 11.74 -17.06 -0.58
C ALA A 16 10.23 -16.77 -0.58
N ASN A 17 9.45 -17.56 0.15
CA ASN A 17 7.99 -17.42 0.27
C ASN A 17 7.55 -16.54 1.46
N VAL A 18 8.48 -16.04 2.26
CA VAL A 18 8.17 -15.09 3.34
C VAL A 18 8.39 -13.67 2.82
N LYS A 19 7.34 -12.87 2.83
CA LYS A 19 7.33 -11.50 2.28
C LYS A 19 6.76 -10.52 3.29
N VAL A 20 7.03 -9.25 3.06
CA VAL A 20 6.39 -8.13 3.77
C VAL A 20 5.08 -7.80 3.07
N GLN A 21 4.01 -7.70 3.83
CA GLN A 21 2.82 -6.94 3.43
C GLN A 21 3.07 -5.49 3.81
N MET A 22 3.26 -4.63 2.82
CA MET A 22 3.51 -3.21 3.01
C MET A 22 2.19 -2.46 3.08
N ASP A 23 1.70 -2.21 4.29
CA ASP A 23 0.51 -1.41 4.52
C ASP A 23 0.88 0.09 4.49
N LEU A 24 0.38 0.80 3.48
CA LEU A 24 0.71 2.20 3.25
C LEU A 24 0.02 3.13 4.26
N PHE A 25 -1.12 2.75 4.83
CA PHE A 25 -1.76 3.49 5.92
C PHE A 25 -0.85 3.52 7.16
N HIS A 26 -0.42 2.34 7.62
CA HIS A 26 0.45 2.25 8.79
C HIS A 26 1.83 2.86 8.51
N CYS A 27 2.36 2.70 7.31
CA CYS A 27 3.62 3.30 6.91
C CYS A 27 3.55 4.84 6.98
N GLN A 28 2.48 5.44 6.47
CA GLN A 28 2.30 6.90 6.51
C GLN A 28 2.21 7.42 7.95
N ILE A 29 1.46 6.74 8.83
CA ILE A 29 1.30 7.17 10.23
C ILE A 29 2.61 7.07 11.01
N VAL A 30 3.39 6.01 10.80
CA VAL A 30 4.58 5.72 11.64
C VAL A 30 5.85 6.37 11.11
N GLU A 31 6.01 6.44 9.79
CA GLU A 31 7.25 6.86 9.14
C GLU A 31 7.05 7.99 8.13
N GLY A 32 5.94 8.00 7.39
CA GLY A 32 5.74 8.88 6.24
C GLY A 32 6.64 8.51 5.06
N ASP A 33 6.82 9.47 4.12
CA ASP A 33 7.72 9.35 2.98
C ASP A 33 7.45 8.10 2.11
N LEU A 34 6.16 7.87 1.79
CA LEU A 34 5.70 6.66 1.10
C LEU A 34 6.42 6.42 -0.22
N SER A 35 6.62 7.46 -1.03
CA SER A 35 7.26 7.33 -2.35
C SER A 35 8.69 6.80 -2.24
N SER A 36 9.49 7.35 -1.30
CA SER A 36 10.86 6.89 -1.06
C SER A 36 10.88 5.47 -0.50
N LYS A 37 9.93 5.13 0.38
CA LYS A 37 9.81 3.78 0.94
C LYS A 37 9.46 2.75 -0.13
N ILE A 38 8.53 3.05 -1.04
CA ILE A 38 8.20 2.19 -2.16
C ILE A 38 9.43 2.00 -3.06
N ALA A 39 10.10 3.08 -3.44
CA ALA A 39 11.30 3.03 -4.28
C ALA A 39 12.46 2.25 -3.62
N GLN A 40 12.57 2.31 -2.29
CA GLN A 40 13.61 1.61 -1.53
C GLN A 40 13.33 0.11 -1.40
N TYR A 41 12.09 -0.26 -1.06
CA TYR A 41 11.79 -1.62 -0.61
C TYR A 41 11.23 -2.53 -1.70
N LEU A 42 10.47 -2.00 -2.67
CA LEU A 42 9.88 -2.83 -3.71
C LEU A 42 10.92 -3.57 -4.56
N PRO A 43 12.05 -2.94 -4.98
CA PRO A 43 13.09 -3.62 -5.75
C PRO A 43 13.86 -4.71 -4.99
N THR A 44 13.72 -4.77 -3.66
CA THR A 44 14.39 -5.83 -2.86
C THR A 44 13.80 -7.23 -3.10
N GLY A 45 12.62 -7.31 -3.71
CA GLY A 45 11.87 -8.56 -3.85
C GLY A 45 11.22 -9.05 -2.55
N HIS A 46 11.31 -8.28 -1.46
CA HIS A 46 10.72 -8.66 -0.17
C HIS A 46 9.28 -8.20 0.02
N VAL A 47 8.78 -7.27 -0.79
CA VAL A 47 7.37 -6.85 -0.76
C VAL A 47 6.53 -7.82 -1.58
N GLY A 48 5.60 -8.52 -0.95
CA GLY A 48 4.70 -9.46 -1.62
C GLY A 48 3.31 -8.90 -1.86
N HIS A 49 2.91 -7.89 -1.10
CA HIS A 49 1.55 -7.34 -1.14
C HIS A 49 1.55 -5.91 -0.59
N PHE A 50 0.73 -5.05 -1.18
CA PHE A 50 0.40 -3.75 -0.59
C PHE A 50 -1.00 -3.77 0.03
N GLN A 51 -1.16 -2.99 1.10
CA GLN A 51 -2.48 -2.61 1.59
C GLN A 51 -2.62 -1.10 1.63
N ILE A 52 -3.84 -0.63 1.38
CA ILE A 52 -4.16 0.80 1.32
C ILE A 52 -5.39 1.15 2.15
N ALA A 53 -5.30 2.29 2.79
CA ALA A 53 -6.40 3.03 3.40
C ALA A 53 -6.00 4.50 3.51
N GLU A 54 -6.97 5.38 3.53
CA GLU A 54 -6.71 6.81 3.64
C GLU A 54 -6.33 7.23 5.07
N VAL A 55 -5.45 8.19 5.18
CA VAL A 55 -5.01 8.79 6.46
C VAL A 55 -5.73 10.12 6.64
N PRO A 56 -6.23 10.46 7.84
CA PRO A 56 -6.09 9.74 9.11
C PRO A 56 -7.22 8.75 9.47
N HIS A 57 -8.35 8.77 8.76
CA HIS A 57 -9.58 8.12 9.22
C HIS A 57 -9.74 6.66 8.76
N ARG A 58 -8.78 6.13 8.00
CA ARG A 58 -8.80 4.77 7.45
C ARG A 58 -10.04 4.50 6.58
N HIS A 59 -10.45 5.49 5.79
CA HIS A 59 -11.53 5.40 4.81
C HIS A 59 -11.00 5.13 3.40
N GLU A 60 -11.84 5.34 2.39
CA GLU A 60 -11.49 5.19 0.98
C GLU A 60 -10.35 6.13 0.56
N PRO A 61 -9.44 5.68 -0.33
CA PRO A 61 -8.43 6.54 -0.95
C PRO A 61 -9.04 7.81 -1.57
N GLY A 62 -8.38 8.95 -1.34
CA GLY A 62 -8.80 10.25 -1.86
C GLY A 62 -9.75 11.04 -0.94
N THR A 63 -9.99 10.54 0.28
CA THR A 63 -10.82 11.23 1.28
C THR A 63 -10.00 11.93 2.37
N GLY A 64 -8.68 11.92 2.27
CA GLY A 64 -7.78 12.48 3.29
C GLY A 64 -6.51 13.11 2.71
N GLU A 65 -5.35 12.83 3.34
CA GLU A 65 -4.10 13.56 3.11
C GLU A 65 -3.11 12.89 2.15
N VAL A 66 -3.35 11.65 1.73
CA VAL A 66 -2.43 10.91 0.86
C VAL A 66 -2.71 11.22 -0.61
N ASN A 67 -1.67 11.56 -1.37
CA ASN A 67 -1.78 11.75 -2.82
C ASN A 67 -1.77 10.38 -3.53
N TRP A 68 -2.90 9.69 -3.52
CA TRP A 68 -3.03 8.34 -4.09
C TRP A 68 -2.68 8.25 -5.57
N PRO A 69 -3.08 9.18 -6.45
CA PRO A 69 -2.65 9.14 -7.85
C PRO A 69 -1.13 9.09 -8.00
N HIS A 70 -0.41 9.89 -7.22
CA HIS A 70 1.06 9.87 -7.22
C HIS A 70 1.62 8.56 -6.66
N ILE A 71 1.04 8.04 -5.59
CA ILE A 71 1.47 6.76 -4.98
C ILE A 71 1.28 5.59 -5.96
N PHE A 72 0.12 5.50 -6.63
CA PHE A 72 -0.10 4.44 -7.62
C PHE A 72 0.85 4.54 -8.81
N GLN A 73 1.07 5.74 -9.34
CA GLN A 73 2.08 5.96 -10.38
C GLN A 73 3.49 5.54 -9.94
N THR A 74 3.84 5.80 -8.68
CA THR A 74 5.14 5.39 -8.11
C THR A 74 5.23 3.87 -8.03
N ILE A 75 4.19 3.20 -7.56
CA ILE A 75 4.14 1.73 -7.51
C ILE A 75 4.28 1.15 -8.92
N ASP A 76 3.47 1.61 -9.88
CA ASP A 76 3.48 1.13 -11.27
C ASP A 76 4.86 1.27 -11.92
N LYS A 77 5.49 2.45 -11.75
CA LYS A 77 6.83 2.71 -12.27
C LYS A 77 7.86 1.74 -11.69
N VAL A 78 7.93 1.65 -10.36
CA VAL A 78 8.93 0.80 -9.70
C VAL A 78 8.65 -0.67 -9.94
N ALA A 79 7.38 -1.08 -9.98
CA ALA A 79 6.97 -2.44 -10.31
C ALA A 79 7.42 -2.85 -11.72
N ALA A 80 7.23 -1.98 -12.71
CA ALA A 80 7.70 -2.21 -14.09
C ALA A 80 9.23 -2.35 -14.16
N GLU A 81 9.97 -1.58 -13.36
CA GLU A 81 11.44 -1.63 -13.33
C GLU A 81 11.98 -2.90 -12.65
N CYS A 82 11.30 -3.43 -11.62
CA CYS A 82 11.77 -4.58 -10.83
C CYS A 82 10.99 -5.89 -11.08
N GLY A 83 9.96 -5.87 -11.94
CA GLY A 83 9.16 -7.05 -12.26
C GLY A 83 8.19 -7.50 -11.15
N TRP A 84 7.76 -6.58 -10.28
CA TRP A 84 6.76 -6.90 -9.27
C TRP A 84 5.36 -7.00 -9.90
N ASP A 85 4.65 -8.08 -9.61
CA ASP A 85 3.31 -8.42 -10.15
C ASP A 85 2.29 -8.73 -9.05
N GLY A 86 2.50 -8.22 -7.85
CA GLY A 86 1.63 -8.46 -6.71
C GLY A 86 0.33 -7.65 -6.72
N TRP A 87 -0.40 -7.74 -5.65
CA TRP A 87 -1.73 -7.13 -5.49
C TRP A 87 -1.71 -5.97 -4.51
N ILE A 88 -2.63 -5.02 -4.72
CA ILE A 88 -2.94 -3.94 -3.80
C ILE A 88 -4.31 -4.23 -3.17
N GLY A 89 -4.32 -4.56 -1.89
CA GLY A 89 -5.53 -4.86 -1.13
C GLY A 89 -6.12 -3.60 -0.50
N CYS A 90 -7.45 -3.48 -0.57
CA CYS A 90 -8.19 -2.42 0.11
C CYS A 90 -8.51 -2.88 1.54
N GLU A 91 -7.94 -2.18 2.54
CA GLU A 91 -8.20 -2.46 3.95
C GLU A 91 -8.63 -1.19 4.69
N TYR A 92 -9.81 -0.70 4.32
CA TYR A 92 -10.38 0.50 4.91
C TYR A 92 -11.82 0.27 5.40
N ASN A 93 -12.25 1.15 6.30
CA ASN A 93 -13.64 1.21 6.75
C ASN A 93 -14.41 2.15 5.82
N PRO A 94 -15.49 1.71 5.16
CA PRO A 94 -16.27 2.60 4.32
C PRO A 94 -16.74 3.83 5.10
N ALA A 95 -16.55 5.03 4.53
CA ALA A 95 -17.07 6.26 5.14
C ALA A 95 -18.60 6.27 5.16
N ASP A 96 -19.23 5.68 4.13
CA ASP A 96 -20.66 5.42 4.08
C ASP A 96 -20.96 4.01 4.60
N THR A 97 -21.47 3.92 5.81
CA THR A 97 -21.82 2.66 6.48
C THR A 97 -23.23 2.16 6.16
N SER A 98 -23.99 2.86 5.30
CA SER A 98 -25.32 2.43 4.86
C SER A 98 -25.24 1.23 3.90
N SER A 99 -26.38 0.59 3.65
CA SER A 99 -26.47 -0.52 2.69
C SER A 99 -25.91 -0.10 1.31
N GLY A 100 -24.97 -0.87 0.78
CA GLY A 100 -24.29 -0.59 -0.48
C GLY A 100 -23.20 0.48 -0.41
N GLY A 101 -22.88 1.02 0.78
CA GLY A 101 -21.84 2.03 0.98
C GLY A 101 -20.47 1.57 0.49
N THR A 102 -20.08 0.34 0.81
CA THR A 102 -18.81 -0.25 0.32
C THR A 102 -18.72 -0.23 -1.20
N SER A 103 -19.78 -0.65 -1.91
CA SER A 103 -19.78 -0.68 -3.38
C SER A 103 -19.71 0.71 -3.98
N ARG A 104 -20.41 1.69 -3.40
CA ARG A 104 -20.33 3.10 -3.83
C ARG A 104 -18.95 3.67 -3.58
N GLY A 105 -18.37 3.35 -2.42
CA GLY A 105 -17.04 3.79 -2.02
C GLY A 105 -15.92 3.32 -2.94
N LEU A 106 -16.09 2.22 -3.69
CA LEU A 106 -15.11 1.74 -4.67
C LEU A 106 -14.99 2.62 -5.93
N GLY A 107 -15.79 3.66 -6.05
CA GLY A 107 -15.74 4.57 -7.21
C GLY A 107 -14.38 5.21 -7.48
N TRP A 108 -13.56 5.41 -6.45
CA TRP A 108 -12.19 5.93 -6.58
C TRP A 108 -11.28 5.02 -7.42
N ALA A 109 -11.54 3.72 -7.44
CA ALA A 109 -10.69 2.75 -8.14
C ALA A 109 -10.87 2.74 -9.66
N ARG A 110 -11.99 3.28 -10.19
CA ARG A 110 -12.32 3.22 -11.62
C ARG A 110 -11.21 3.69 -12.57
N PRO A 111 -10.44 4.76 -12.28
CA PRO A 111 -9.35 5.20 -13.17
C PRO A 111 -8.17 4.22 -13.25
N TYR A 112 -8.11 3.22 -12.37
CA TYR A 112 -7.00 2.28 -12.24
C TYR A 112 -7.36 0.84 -12.65
N LEU A 113 -8.60 0.61 -13.11
CA LEU A 113 -9.11 -0.69 -13.60
C LEU A 113 -9.19 -0.73 -15.16
#